data_87b89a7c18c4f0da0d296a9174a11cd2
#
_entry.id   87b89a7c18c4f0da0d296a9174a11cd2
#
_cell.length_a   1.000
_cell.length_b   1.000
_cell.length_c   1.000
_cell.angle_alpha   90.00
_cell.angle_beta   90.00
_cell.angle_gamma   90.00
#
_symmetry.space_group_name_H-M   'P 1'
#
loop_
_entity.id
_entity.type
_entity.pdbx_description
1 polymer ?
#
loop_
_entity_poly.entity_id
_entity_poly.type
_entity_poly.pdbx_seq_one_letter_code
_entity_poly.pdbx_strand_id
1 'polypeptide(L)'
;MMIKMWEKINEKFKKYPARMKVAEKMIELGLSLNNDGKIYCGNLKISDKALAIAADVDRRAIKSTIEIIQNDEDLFNIFSNVLPAGTLLKNIAKNLNLGVIEIEVGSQNEGILAAITKIISKKGINIRQAYAEDNELEENPILTVITENP
;
A
#
# COMPACT_ATOMS: atom_id res chain seq x y z
N MET A 1 8.18 22.72 3.29
CA MET A 1 8.93 21.45 3.10
C MET A 1 7.99 20.30 3.39
N MET A 2 7.66 19.49 2.39
CA MET A 2 6.86 18.28 2.62
C MET A 2 7.72 17.28 3.40
N ILE A 3 7.32 16.97 4.62
CA ILE A 3 7.91 15.86 5.37
C ILE A 3 7.41 14.60 4.68
N LYS A 4 8.33 13.75 4.26
CA LYS A 4 7.95 12.46 3.68
C LYS A 4 7.13 11.67 4.69
N MET A 5 6.06 11.04 4.25
CA MET A 5 5.15 10.26 5.11
C MET A 5 5.90 9.28 6.00
N TRP A 6 6.88 8.57 5.43
CA TRP A 6 7.67 7.59 6.15
C TRP A 6 8.58 8.19 7.20
N GLU A 7 9.15 9.38 6.95
CA GLU A 7 9.94 10.08 7.95
C GLU A 7 9.11 10.37 9.19
N LYS A 8 7.88 10.84 9.01
CA LYS A 8 6.98 11.15 10.12
C LYS A 8 6.54 9.90 10.89
N ILE A 9 6.19 8.83 10.20
CA ILE A 9 5.85 7.54 10.81
C ILE A 9 7.07 6.99 11.56
N ASN A 10 8.25 7.02 10.95
CA ASN A 10 9.48 6.57 11.58
C ASN A 10 9.82 7.37 12.84
N GLU A 11 9.71 8.68 12.83
CA GLU A 11 9.98 9.53 14.01
C GLU A 11 9.13 9.11 15.21
N LYS A 12 7.86 8.80 14.99
CA LYS A 12 6.91 8.44 16.04
C LYS A 12 7.04 7.01 16.53
N PHE A 13 7.37 6.07 15.66
CA PHE A 13 7.26 4.63 15.95
C PHE A 13 8.60 3.88 15.99
N LYS A 14 9.71 4.43 15.51
CA LYS A 14 11.01 3.71 15.43
C LYS A 14 11.51 3.13 16.75
N LYS A 15 11.16 3.76 17.88
CA LYS A 15 11.51 3.29 19.23
C LYS A 15 10.59 2.18 19.77
N TYR A 16 9.53 1.89 19.05
CA TYR A 16 8.49 0.94 19.47
C TYR A 16 8.22 -0.06 18.35
N PRO A 17 9.00 -1.16 18.26
CA PRO A 17 8.92 -2.10 17.12
C PRO A 17 7.52 -2.67 16.88
N ALA A 18 6.77 -2.98 17.93
CA ALA A 18 5.41 -3.51 17.79
C ALA A 18 4.45 -2.48 17.18
N ARG A 19 4.54 -1.22 17.62
CA ARG A 19 3.71 -0.13 17.07
C ARG A 19 4.09 0.19 15.63
N MET A 20 5.37 0.12 15.29
CA MET A 20 5.86 0.29 13.92
C MET A 20 5.28 -0.78 13.00
N LYS A 21 5.28 -2.05 13.43
CA LYS A 21 4.65 -3.15 12.69
C LYS A 21 3.16 -2.90 12.42
N VAL A 22 2.43 -2.33 13.39
CA VAL A 22 1.02 -1.98 13.21
C VAL A 22 0.85 -0.89 12.15
N ALA A 23 1.61 0.20 12.24
CA ALA A 23 1.56 1.30 11.29
C ALA A 23 1.91 0.84 9.86
N GLU A 24 2.97 0.07 9.71
CA GLU A 24 3.39 -0.52 8.43
C GLU A 24 2.31 -1.43 7.86
N LYS A 25 1.71 -2.30 8.68
CA LYS A 25 0.65 -3.21 8.23
C LYS A 25 -0.61 -2.48 7.81
N MET A 26 -0.97 -1.40 8.50
CA MET A 26 -2.09 -0.55 8.09
C MET A 26 -1.88 0.07 6.70
N ILE A 27 -0.70 0.59 6.45
CA ILE A 27 -0.36 1.16 5.13
C ILE A 27 -0.33 0.06 4.06
N GLU A 28 0.34 -1.05 4.32
CA GLU A 28 0.44 -2.19 3.40
C GLU A 28 -0.94 -2.70 2.95
N LEU A 29 -1.88 -2.83 3.88
CA LEU A 29 -3.22 -3.34 3.61
C LEU A 29 -4.24 -2.26 3.20
N GLY A 30 -3.84 -1.00 3.17
CA GLY A 30 -4.75 0.09 2.85
C GLY A 30 -5.82 0.34 3.92
N LEU A 31 -5.45 0.20 5.20
CA LEU A 31 -6.37 0.37 6.33
C LEU A 31 -6.38 1.82 6.82
N SER A 32 -7.57 2.35 7.03
CA SER A 32 -7.79 3.69 7.57
C SER A 32 -8.25 3.66 9.03
N LEU A 33 -8.04 4.78 9.71
CA LEU A 33 -8.51 5.03 11.07
C LEU A 33 -9.57 6.13 11.05
N ASN A 34 -10.76 5.87 11.60
CA ASN A 34 -11.77 6.92 11.73
C ASN A 34 -11.66 7.68 13.06
N ASN A 35 -12.50 8.71 13.24
CA ASN A 35 -12.52 9.55 14.44
C ASN A 35 -12.79 8.77 15.73
N ASP A 36 -13.53 7.67 15.66
CA ASP A 36 -13.88 6.82 16.80
C ASP A 36 -12.77 5.83 17.18
N GLY A 37 -11.62 5.90 16.52
CA GLY A 37 -10.53 4.95 16.74
C GLY A 37 -10.81 3.55 16.19
N LYS A 38 -11.69 3.44 15.21
CA LYS A 38 -12.00 2.17 14.52
C LYS A 38 -11.23 2.08 13.21
N ILE A 39 -10.84 0.87 12.85
CA ILE A 39 -10.03 0.55 11.69
C ILE A 39 -10.93 0.02 10.58
N TYR A 40 -10.71 0.50 9.36
CA TYR A 40 -11.47 0.11 8.18
C TYR A 40 -10.57 -0.22 6.99
N CYS A 41 -11.01 -1.20 6.20
CA CYS A 41 -10.55 -1.40 4.84
C CYS A 41 -11.67 -0.95 3.89
N GLY A 42 -11.55 0.25 3.33
CA GLY A 42 -12.70 0.87 2.66
C GLY A 42 -13.86 1.06 3.64
N ASN A 43 -14.99 0.40 3.39
CA ASN A 43 -16.15 0.40 4.28
C ASN A 43 -16.26 -0.84 5.19
N LEU A 44 -15.28 -1.74 5.13
CA LEU A 44 -15.23 -2.94 5.97
C LEU A 44 -14.49 -2.66 7.28
N LYS A 45 -15.18 -2.79 8.39
CA LYS A 45 -14.57 -2.66 9.72
C LYS A 45 -13.65 -3.83 10.03
N ILE A 46 -12.44 -3.52 10.47
CA ILE A 46 -11.41 -4.49 10.86
C ILE A 46 -11.29 -4.47 12.40
N SER A 47 -11.38 -5.65 13.02
CA SER A 47 -11.20 -5.76 14.47
C SER A 47 -9.73 -5.59 14.88
N ASP A 48 -9.50 -5.08 16.09
CA ASP A 48 -8.15 -4.98 16.66
C ASP A 48 -7.45 -6.35 16.69
N LYS A 49 -8.21 -7.41 16.99
CA LYS A 49 -7.70 -8.79 16.99
C LYS A 49 -7.20 -9.22 15.61
N ALA A 50 -7.97 -8.94 14.57
CA ALA A 50 -7.57 -9.29 13.19
C ALA A 50 -6.30 -8.56 12.78
N LEU A 51 -6.18 -7.27 13.07
CA LEU A 51 -4.97 -6.51 12.78
C LEU A 51 -3.78 -6.97 13.62
N ALA A 52 -3.98 -7.28 14.90
CA ALA A 52 -2.93 -7.80 15.76
C ALA A 52 -2.34 -9.11 15.23
N ILE A 53 -3.17 -10.03 14.76
CA ILE A 53 -2.73 -11.28 14.13
C ILE A 53 -1.95 -10.97 12.82
N ALA A 54 -2.47 -10.12 11.97
CA ALA A 54 -1.84 -9.77 10.70
C ALA A 54 -0.47 -9.08 10.88
N ALA A 55 -0.33 -8.24 11.91
CA ALA A 55 0.91 -7.53 12.23
C ALA A 55 1.86 -8.33 13.13
N ASP A 56 1.44 -9.50 13.61
CA ASP A 56 2.19 -10.33 14.57
C ASP A 56 2.57 -9.55 15.84
N VAL A 57 1.57 -8.97 16.49
CA VAL A 57 1.72 -8.19 17.71
C VAL A 57 0.62 -8.48 18.73
N ASP A 58 0.82 -8.05 19.98
CA ASP A 58 -0.22 -8.09 21.01
C ASP A 58 -1.27 -7.00 20.73
N ARG A 59 -2.53 -7.27 21.11
CA ARG A 59 -3.64 -6.30 20.96
C ARG A 59 -3.38 -4.95 21.64
N ARG A 60 -2.57 -4.94 22.69
CA ARG A 60 -2.18 -3.69 23.37
C ARG A 60 -1.38 -2.76 22.44
N ALA A 61 -0.58 -3.33 21.53
CA ALA A 61 0.16 -2.56 20.52
C ALA A 61 -0.81 -1.86 19.55
N ILE A 62 -1.93 -2.48 19.20
CA ILE A 62 -2.97 -1.86 18.36
C ILE A 62 -3.55 -0.63 19.05
N LYS A 63 -3.99 -0.77 20.29
CA LYS A 63 -4.56 0.34 21.07
C LYS A 63 -3.57 1.49 21.25
N SER A 64 -2.32 1.16 21.60
CA SER A 64 -1.27 2.17 21.77
C SER A 64 -0.95 2.91 20.46
N THR A 65 -0.94 2.21 19.34
CA THR A 65 -0.72 2.81 18.02
C THR A 65 -1.88 3.74 17.65
N ILE A 66 -3.11 3.32 17.84
CA ILE A 66 -4.31 4.14 17.60
C ILE A 66 -4.27 5.43 18.44
N GLU A 67 -3.94 5.34 19.72
CA GLU A 67 -3.84 6.51 20.61
C GLU A 67 -2.78 7.50 20.12
N ILE A 68 -1.62 7.02 19.69
CA ILE A 68 -0.56 7.86 19.15
C ILE A 68 -1.02 8.58 17.88
N ILE A 69 -1.67 7.85 16.97
CA ILE A 69 -2.19 8.43 15.72
C ILE A 69 -3.27 9.47 16.01
N GLN A 70 -4.21 9.19 16.92
CA GLN A 70 -5.29 10.13 17.26
C GLN A 70 -4.80 11.40 17.95
N ASN A 71 -3.68 11.33 18.68
CA ASN A 71 -3.09 12.47 19.39
C ASN A 71 -2.09 13.29 18.55
N ASP A 72 -1.85 12.90 17.32
CA ASP A 72 -0.99 13.62 16.38
C ASP A 72 -1.79 13.96 15.13
N GLU A 73 -2.04 15.24 14.91
CA GLU A 73 -2.87 15.74 13.81
C GLU A 73 -2.36 15.28 12.43
N ASP A 74 -1.07 15.32 12.21
CA ASP A 74 -0.50 14.93 10.93
C ASP A 74 -0.59 13.42 10.70
N LEU A 75 -0.32 12.61 11.72
CA LEU A 75 -0.51 11.16 11.64
C LEU A 75 -1.98 10.81 11.42
N PHE A 76 -2.88 11.48 12.12
CA PHE A 76 -4.31 11.26 11.93
C PHE A 76 -4.75 11.63 10.51
N ASN A 77 -4.27 12.74 9.97
CA ASN A 77 -4.55 13.12 8.59
C ASN A 77 -4.04 12.09 7.58
N ILE A 78 -2.88 11.47 7.83
CA ILE A 78 -2.38 10.38 6.99
C ILE A 78 -3.29 9.16 7.11
N PHE A 79 -3.45 8.60 8.30
CA PHE A 79 -4.14 7.33 8.52
C PHE A 79 -5.66 7.39 8.29
N SER A 80 -6.28 8.56 8.46
CA SER A 80 -7.71 8.71 8.16
C SER A 80 -8.03 8.75 6.64
N ASN A 81 -7.04 9.00 5.81
CA ASN A 81 -7.18 9.10 4.36
C ASN A 81 -6.59 7.92 3.57
N VAL A 82 -6.08 6.89 4.25
CA VAL A 82 -5.60 5.69 3.57
C VAL A 82 -6.77 4.97 2.90
N LEU A 83 -6.58 4.58 1.65
CA LEU A 83 -7.56 3.83 0.86
C LEU A 83 -6.91 2.56 0.27
N PRO A 84 -7.63 1.43 0.23
CA PRO A 84 -7.17 0.29 -0.54
C PRO A 84 -7.23 0.59 -2.04
N ALA A 85 -6.21 0.14 -2.77
CA ALA A 85 -6.13 0.40 -4.22
C ALA A 85 -7.02 -0.51 -5.08
N GLY A 86 -7.66 -1.49 -4.48
CA GLY A 86 -8.50 -2.47 -5.18
C GLY A 86 -7.75 -3.77 -5.49
N THR A 87 -8.31 -4.59 -6.37
CA THR A 87 -7.77 -5.90 -6.71
C THR A 87 -6.63 -5.79 -7.70
N LEU A 88 -5.48 -6.36 -7.37
CA LEU A 88 -4.43 -6.60 -8.35
C LEU A 88 -4.77 -7.88 -9.13
N LEU A 89 -4.91 -7.79 -10.44
CA LEU A 89 -5.35 -8.89 -11.31
C LEU A 89 -4.28 -9.96 -11.57
N LYS A 90 -3.05 -9.75 -11.14
CA LYS A 90 -1.88 -10.59 -11.42
C LYS A 90 -2.15 -12.09 -11.24
N ASN A 91 -2.64 -12.49 -10.07
CA ASN A 91 -2.81 -13.89 -9.72
C ASN A 91 -4.01 -14.59 -10.38
N ILE A 92 -4.97 -13.80 -10.86
CA ILE A 92 -6.16 -14.31 -11.57
C ILE A 92 -6.09 -14.08 -13.09
N ALA A 93 -5.06 -13.40 -13.56
CA ALA A 93 -4.91 -13.02 -14.97
C ALA A 93 -5.01 -14.23 -15.92
N LYS A 94 -4.35 -15.32 -15.59
CA LYS A 94 -4.41 -16.57 -16.37
C LYS A 94 -5.84 -17.09 -16.52
N ASN A 95 -6.64 -17.03 -15.46
CA ASN A 95 -8.04 -17.46 -15.47
C ASN A 95 -8.94 -16.53 -16.31
N LEU A 96 -8.52 -15.30 -16.51
CA LEU A 96 -9.21 -14.28 -17.31
C LEU A 96 -8.64 -14.19 -18.73
N ASN A 97 -7.74 -15.08 -19.11
CA ASN A 97 -7.05 -15.04 -20.39
C ASN A 97 -6.31 -13.72 -20.66
N LEU A 98 -5.66 -13.20 -19.62
CA LEU A 98 -4.88 -11.96 -19.65
C LEU A 98 -3.38 -12.24 -19.56
N GLY A 99 -2.58 -11.35 -20.13
CA GLY A 99 -1.12 -11.35 -19.99
C GLY A 99 -0.66 -10.58 -18.75
N VAL A 100 0.48 -10.99 -18.19
CA VAL A 100 1.12 -10.31 -17.05
C VAL A 100 2.56 -10.01 -17.42
N ILE A 101 2.95 -8.76 -17.22
CA ILE A 101 4.34 -8.29 -17.35
C ILE A 101 4.75 -7.69 -16.01
N GLU A 102 5.83 -8.18 -15.44
CA GLU A 102 6.41 -7.65 -14.22
C GLU A 102 7.82 -7.13 -14.49
N ILE A 103 8.08 -5.91 -14.03
CA ILE A 103 9.36 -5.26 -14.23
C ILE A 103 9.82 -4.71 -12.88
N GLU A 104 11.00 -5.15 -12.45
CA GLU A 104 11.67 -4.57 -11.31
C GLU A 104 12.20 -3.19 -11.70
N VAL A 105 11.73 -2.17 -11.01
CA VAL A 105 12.03 -0.77 -11.30
C VAL A 105 13.04 -0.29 -10.26
N GLY A 106 14.28 -0.01 -10.68
CA GLY A 106 15.22 0.67 -9.79
C GLY A 106 14.70 2.07 -9.41
N SER A 107 14.97 2.49 -8.20
CA SER A 107 14.43 3.71 -7.55
C SER A 107 14.68 5.04 -8.30
N GLN A 108 15.42 5.04 -9.38
CA GLN A 108 15.82 6.25 -10.12
C GLN A 108 15.52 6.21 -11.63
N ASN A 109 14.71 5.28 -12.08
CA ASN A 109 14.41 5.17 -13.51
C ASN A 109 13.10 5.89 -13.87
N GLU A 110 13.21 7.18 -14.14
CA GLU A 110 12.10 7.95 -14.68
C GLU A 110 11.69 7.43 -16.07
N GLY A 111 10.40 7.46 -16.38
CA GLY A 111 9.88 7.16 -17.70
C GLY A 111 9.72 5.67 -18.07
N ILE A 112 9.95 4.72 -17.17
CA ILE A 112 9.77 3.28 -17.43
C ILE A 112 8.32 2.97 -17.82
N LEU A 113 7.35 3.48 -17.08
CA LEU A 113 5.92 3.27 -17.37
C LEU A 113 5.58 3.80 -18.78
N ALA A 114 6.05 4.99 -19.12
CA ALA A 114 5.84 5.58 -20.46
C ALA A 114 6.47 4.72 -21.56
N ALA A 115 7.70 4.23 -21.38
CA ALA A 115 8.39 3.38 -22.35
C ALA A 115 7.64 2.06 -22.59
N ILE A 116 7.22 1.39 -21.53
CA ILE A 116 6.51 0.11 -21.61
C ILE A 116 5.14 0.27 -22.25
N THR A 117 4.37 1.26 -21.83
CA THR A 117 3.03 1.50 -22.40
C THR A 117 3.11 1.88 -23.87
N LYS A 118 4.14 2.59 -24.29
CA LYS A 118 4.41 2.91 -25.70
C LYS A 118 4.68 1.65 -26.52
N ILE A 119 5.48 0.72 -26.02
CA ILE A 119 5.78 -0.55 -26.71
C ILE A 119 4.50 -1.39 -26.86
N ILE A 120 3.73 -1.52 -25.78
CA ILE A 120 2.47 -2.29 -25.77
C ILE A 120 1.45 -1.68 -26.75
N SER A 121 1.30 -0.37 -26.71
CA SER A 121 0.42 0.39 -27.60
C SER A 121 0.75 0.20 -29.08
N LYS A 122 2.04 0.22 -29.44
CA LYS A 122 2.49 -0.02 -30.82
C LYS A 122 2.13 -1.40 -31.36
N LYS A 123 1.93 -2.38 -30.46
CA LYS A 123 1.49 -3.74 -30.81
C LYS A 123 -0.02 -3.86 -30.88
N GLY A 124 -0.79 -2.80 -30.64
CA GLY A 124 -2.24 -2.81 -30.64
C GLY A 124 -2.86 -3.59 -29.47
N ILE A 125 -2.14 -3.74 -28.38
CA ILE A 125 -2.57 -4.50 -27.21
C ILE A 125 -3.15 -3.52 -26.18
N ASN A 126 -4.33 -3.81 -25.65
CA ASN A 126 -4.95 -3.03 -24.57
C ASN A 126 -4.36 -3.40 -23.21
N ILE A 127 -4.13 -2.38 -22.39
CA ILE A 127 -3.76 -2.53 -20.99
C ILE A 127 -5.04 -2.56 -20.15
N ARG A 128 -5.18 -3.59 -19.32
CA ARG A 128 -6.30 -3.76 -18.39
C ARG A 128 -6.02 -3.18 -17.02
N GLN A 129 -4.76 -3.25 -16.58
CA GLN A 129 -4.31 -2.70 -15.31
C GLN A 129 -2.81 -2.38 -15.38
N ALA A 130 -2.41 -1.29 -14.76
CA ALA A 130 -1.03 -0.96 -14.48
C ALA A 130 -0.91 -0.62 -13.00
N TYR A 131 -0.04 -1.31 -12.29
CA TYR A 131 0.18 -1.12 -10.85
C TYR A 131 1.67 -0.94 -10.59
N ALA A 132 2.06 0.22 -10.11
CA ALA A 132 3.42 0.51 -9.71
C ALA A 132 3.52 0.54 -8.19
N GLU A 133 4.36 -0.29 -7.62
CA GLU A 133 4.67 -0.23 -6.20
C GLU A 133 5.43 1.06 -5.87
N ASP A 134 5.17 1.59 -4.68
CA ASP A 134 5.83 2.79 -4.21
C ASP A 134 7.28 2.48 -3.84
N ASN A 135 8.22 3.22 -4.39
CA ASN A 135 9.65 3.04 -4.17
C ASN A 135 10.13 3.50 -2.79
N GLU A 136 9.28 4.14 -2.00
CA GLU A 136 9.56 4.46 -0.60
C GLU A 136 9.05 3.38 0.37
N LEU A 137 8.07 2.58 -0.09
CA LEU A 137 7.49 1.47 0.68
C LEU A 137 8.21 0.15 0.44
N GLU A 138 8.69 -0.06 -0.78
CA GLU A 138 9.29 -1.30 -1.21
C GLU A 138 10.76 -1.11 -1.58
N GLU A 139 11.59 -2.02 -1.13
CA GLU A 139 13.03 -2.00 -1.42
C GLU A 139 13.31 -2.28 -2.91
N ASN A 140 12.54 -3.18 -3.50
CA ASN A 140 12.61 -3.54 -4.92
C ASN A 140 11.23 -3.39 -5.56
N PRO A 141 10.79 -2.16 -5.85
CA PRO A 141 9.45 -1.92 -6.37
C PRO A 141 9.25 -2.55 -7.75
N ILE A 142 8.09 -3.15 -7.94
CA ILE A 142 7.70 -3.83 -9.19
C ILE A 142 6.61 -3.03 -9.88
N LEU A 143 6.77 -2.84 -11.18
CA LEU A 143 5.70 -2.41 -12.07
C LEU A 143 5.03 -3.65 -12.66
N THR A 144 3.74 -3.82 -12.38
CA THR A 144 2.92 -4.89 -12.95
C THR A 144 1.99 -4.32 -14.00
N VAL A 145 2.03 -4.86 -15.20
CA VAL A 145 1.13 -4.50 -16.29
C VAL A 145 0.32 -5.72 -16.71
N ILE A 146 -0.99 -5.60 -16.66
CA ILE A 146 -1.94 -6.62 -17.07
C ILE A 146 -2.51 -6.23 -18.42
N THR A 147 -2.39 -7.11 -19.40
CA THR A 147 -2.79 -6.84 -20.78
C THR A 147 -3.86 -7.82 -21.26
N GLU A 148 -4.64 -7.38 -22.25
CA GLU A 148 -5.39 -8.32 -23.05
C GLU A 148 -4.42 -9.21 -23.83
N ASN A 149 -4.80 -10.45 -24.09
CA ASN A 149 -4.03 -11.29 -25.00
C ASN A 149 -4.18 -10.76 -26.43
N PRO A 150 -3.08 -10.72 -27.20
CA PRO A 150 -3.13 -10.29 -28.60
C PRO A 150 -3.92 -11.27 -29.47
#